data_936227665084f855c204cf99e9970c63
#
_entry.id   936227665084f855c204cf99e9970c63
#
_cell.length_a   1.000
_cell.length_b   1.000
_cell.length_c   1.000
_cell.angle_alpha   90.00
_cell.angle_beta   90.00
_cell.angle_gamma   90.00
#
_symmetry.space_group_name_H-M   'P 1'
#
loop_
_entity.id
_entity.type
_entity.pdbx_description
1 polymer ?
#
loop_
_entity_poly.entity_id
_entity_poly.type
_entity_poly.pdbx_seq_one_letter_code
_entity_poly.pdbx_strand_id
1 'polypeptide(L)'
;MLFHVTIDHTPETCPVVNNAPEKRITADGAAKAGVKLVLALGGRAQHCTVDVVETDDINKLNDFLNPALSWAKCDIMPVRELQD
;
A
#
# COMPACT_ATOMS: atom_id res chain seq x y z
N MET A 1 7.31 -14.00 0.48
CA MET A 1 8.24 -12.94 0.10
C MET A 1 7.72 -11.60 0.59
N LEU A 2 8.58 -10.76 1.11
CA LEU A 2 8.20 -9.45 1.63
C LEU A 2 8.41 -8.37 0.57
N PHE A 3 7.48 -7.44 0.51
CA PHE A 3 7.58 -6.25 -0.33
C PHE A 3 7.37 -5.01 0.51
N HIS A 4 8.25 -4.03 0.31
CA HIS A 4 8.10 -2.68 0.86
C HIS A 4 7.42 -1.83 -0.21
N VAL A 5 6.28 -1.27 0.12
CA VAL A 5 5.48 -0.49 -0.82
C VAL A 5 5.35 0.94 -0.30
N THR A 6 5.80 1.90 -1.08
CA THR A 6 5.60 3.32 -0.80
C THR A 6 4.51 3.86 -1.70
N ILE A 7 3.50 4.48 -1.10
CA ILE A 7 2.37 5.04 -1.82
C ILE A 7 2.39 6.56 -1.63
N ASP A 8 2.74 7.28 -2.69
CA ASP A 8 2.86 8.73 -2.69
C ASP A 8 1.72 9.36 -3.48
N HIS A 9 1.14 10.44 -2.95
CA HIS A 9 0.09 11.18 -3.62
C HIS A 9 0.21 12.67 -3.28
N THR A 10 -0.57 13.50 -3.95
CA THR A 10 -0.63 14.93 -3.70
C THR A 10 -1.86 15.29 -2.86
N PRO A 11 -1.94 16.50 -2.29
CA PRO A 11 -3.15 16.94 -1.59
C PRO A 11 -4.41 16.86 -2.45
N GLU A 12 -4.31 17.12 -3.75
CA GLU A 12 -5.45 17.09 -4.68
C GLU A 12 -6.06 15.69 -4.82
N THR A 13 -5.26 14.64 -4.65
CA THR A 13 -5.72 13.26 -4.80
C THR A 13 -5.87 12.52 -3.47
N CYS A 14 -5.61 13.19 -2.35
CA CYS A 14 -5.62 12.56 -1.03
C CYS A 14 -7.01 12.01 -0.67
N PRO A 15 -7.16 10.71 -0.38
CA PRO A 15 -8.47 10.15 -0.01
C PRO A 15 -9.05 10.74 1.28
N VAL A 16 -8.19 11.19 2.20
CA VAL A 16 -8.64 11.83 3.45
C VAL A 16 -9.22 13.21 3.16
N VAL A 17 -8.48 14.02 2.40
CA VAL A 17 -8.90 15.39 2.04
C VAL A 17 -10.17 15.37 1.17
N ASN A 18 -10.24 14.42 0.24
CA ASN A 18 -11.35 14.31 -0.70
C ASN A 18 -12.49 13.42 -0.20
N ASN A 19 -12.40 12.92 1.04
CA ASN A 19 -13.41 12.08 1.66
C ASN A 19 -13.78 10.87 0.78
N ALA A 20 -12.75 10.14 0.33
CA ALA A 20 -12.90 8.99 -0.56
C ALA A 20 -12.34 7.72 0.12
N PRO A 21 -13.02 7.18 1.17
CA PRO A 21 -12.49 6.04 1.92
C PRO A 21 -12.33 4.77 1.08
N GLU A 22 -13.10 4.62 0.01
CA GLU A 22 -13.02 3.47 -0.89
C GLU A 22 -11.68 3.38 -1.64
N LYS A 23 -10.93 4.49 -1.69
CA LYS A 23 -9.62 4.54 -2.34
C LYS A 23 -8.46 4.17 -1.40
N ARG A 24 -8.75 3.98 -0.12
CA ARG A 24 -7.71 3.67 0.87
C ARG A 24 -7.28 2.21 0.79
N ILE A 25 -6.02 1.99 1.08
CA ILE A 25 -5.49 0.63 1.28
C ILE A 25 -5.83 0.20 2.70
N THR A 26 -6.43 -0.98 2.83
CA THR A 26 -6.92 -1.49 4.12
C THR A 26 -6.54 -2.95 4.34
N ALA A 27 -6.61 -3.38 5.60
CA ALA A 27 -6.41 -4.79 5.94
C ALA A 27 -7.47 -5.68 5.29
N ASP A 28 -8.71 -5.20 5.17
CA ASP A 28 -9.77 -5.94 4.48
C ASP A 28 -9.45 -6.10 2.99
N GLY A 29 -8.91 -5.06 2.35
CA GLY A 29 -8.47 -5.13 0.97
C GLY A 29 -7.35 -6.13 0.78
N ALA A 30 -6.42 -6.22 1.74
CA ALA A 30 -5.35 -7.21 1.72
C ALA A 30 -5.91 -8.63 1.79
N ALA A 31 -6.83 -8.87 2.70
CA ALA A 31 -7.48 -10.18 2.84
C ALA A 31 -8.20 -10.59 1.56
N LYS A 32 -8.93 -9.67 0.94
CA LYS A 32 -9.64 -9.94 -0.32
C LYS A 32 -8.69 -10.25 -1.47
N ALA A 33 -7.54 -9.57 -1.52
CA ALA A 33 -6.53 -9.81 -2.55
C ALA A 33 -5.71 -11.07 -2.29
N GLY A 34 -5.78 -11.63 -1.09
CA GLY A 34 -5.04 -12.83 -0.72
C GLY A 34 -3.59 -12.55 -0.34
N VAL A 35 -3.30 -11.35 0.14
CA VAL A 35 -1.97 -10.98 0.65
C VAL A 35 -2.04 -10.68 2.14
N LYS A 36 -0.88 -10.69 2.81
CA LYS A 36 -0.78 -10.37 4.22
C LYS A 36 -0.17 -8.97 4.37
N LEU A 37 -0.93 -8.05 4.96
CA LEU A 37 -0.42 -6.74 5.33
C LEU A 37 0.29 -6.86 6.67
N VAL A 38 1.63 -6.83 6.64
CA VAL A 38 2.46 -7.01 7.84
C VAL A 38 2.54 -5.72 8.65
N LEU A 39 2.67 -4.58 7.96
CA LEU A 39 2.83 -3.27 8.59
C LEU A 39 2.27 -2.20 7.66
N ALA A 40 1.62 -1.21 8.22
CA ALA A 40 1.15 -0.05 7.47
C ALA A 40 1.41 1.21 8.29
N LEU A 41 2.13 2.15 7.69
CA LEU A 41 2.49 3.42 8.33
C LEU A 41 2.05 4.56 7.43
N GLY A 42 1.47 5.60 8.03
CA GLY A 42 1.05 6.78 7.29
C GLY A 42 1.84 8.01 7.69
N GLY A 43 2.42 8.70 6.72
CA GLY A 43 3.01 10.02 6.87
C GLY A 43 2.04 11.08 6.38
N ARG A 44 1.16 11.55 7.24
CA ARG A 44 0.03 12.40 6.85
C ARG A 44 0.48 13.70 6.20
N ALA A 45 1.48 14.35 6.79
CA ALA A 45 1.96 15.64 6.29
C ALA A 45 2.62 15.54 4.92
N GLN A 46 3.26 14.41 4.61
CA GLN A 46 3.93 14.15 3.34
C GLN A 46 3.01 13.50 2.31
N HIS A 47 1.76 13.21 2.66
CA HIS A 47 0.83 12.47 1.80
C HIS A 47 1.44 11.17 1.26
N CYS A 48 2.03 10.41 2.16
CA CYS A 48 2.75 9.18 1.83
C CYS A 48 2.38 8.08 2.82
N THR A 49 2.25 6.85 2.34
CA THR A 49 2.14 5.68 3.20
C THR A 49 3.22 4.68 2.86
N VAL A 50 3.60 3.89 3.85
CA VAL A 50 4.58 2.81 3.70
C VAL A 50 3.93 1.54 4.20
N ASP A 51 3.84 0.54 3.35
CA ASP A 51 3.28 -0.76 3.69
C ASP A 51 4.32 -1.84 3.50
N VAL A 52 4.30 -2.85 4.39
CA VAL A 52 5.06 -4.08 4.19
C VAL A 52 4.04 -5.18 3.97
N VAL A 53 4.16 -5.86 2.84
CA VAL A 53 3.20 -6.87 2.38
C VAL A 53 3.92 -8.18 2.14
N GLU A 54 3.33 -9.29 2.60
CA GLU A 54 3.84 -10.63 2.34
C GLU A 54 2.96 -11.33 1.32
N THR A 55 3.57 -11.78 0.23
CA THR A 55 2.95 -12.62 -0.79
C THR A 55 4.03 -13.25 -1.67
N ASP A 56 3.71 -14.38 -2.28
CA ASP A 56 4.56 -15.02 -3.30
C ASP A 56 4.04 -14.77 -4.72
N ASP A 57 2.96 -14.00 -4.85
CA ASP A 57 2.30 -13.75 -6.13
C ASP A 57 2.19 -12.27 -6.40
N ILE A 58 2.96 -11.78 -7.39
CA ILE A 58 2.97 -10.37 -7.75
C ILE A 58 1.61 -9.88 -8.28
N ASN A 59 0.82 -10.76 -8.87
CA ASN A 59 -0.50 -10.40 -9.34
C ASN A 59 -1.44 -10.07 -8.17
N LYS A 60 -1.34 -10.83 -7.08
CA LYS A 60 -2.10 -10.53 -5.86
C LYS A 60 -1.68 -9.21 -5.23
N LEU A 61 -0.38 -8.90 -5.27
CA LEU A 61 0.12 -7.61 -4.79
C LEU A 61 -0.47 -6.46 -5.62
N ASN A 62 -0.47 -6.61 -6.94
CA ASN A 62 -1.05 -5.61 -7.84
C ASN A 62 -2.55 -5.44 -7.59
N ASP A 63 -3.28 -6.52 -7.38
CA ASP A 63 -4.70 -6.46 -7.06
C ASP A 63 -4.96 -5.71 -5.75
N PHE A 64 -4.11 -5.94 -4.76
CA PHE A 64 -4.17 -5.23 -3.48
C PHE A 64 -3.96 -3.73 -3.66
N LEU A 65 -3.05 -3.33 -4.54
CA LEU A 65 -2.70 -1.92 -4.76
C LEU A 65 -3.63 -1.21 -5.75
N ASN A 66 -4.49 -1.94 -6.45
CA ASN A 66 -5.38 -1.36 -7.46
C ASN A 66 -6.16 -0.13 -7.00
N PRO A 67 -6.77 -0.11 -5.79
CA PRO A 67 -7.51 1.08 -5.36
C PRO A 67 -6.65 2.35 -5.31
N ALA A 68 -5.34 2.21 -5.08
CA ALA A 68 -4.43 3.35 -4.99
C ALA A 68 -3.91 3.81 -6.36
N LEU A 69 -3.89 2.95 -7.37
CA LEU A 69 -3.21 3.24 -8.64
C LEU A 69 -3.86 4.38 -9.43
N SER A 70 -5.14 4.68 -9.18
CA SER A 70 -5.84 5.77 -9.88
C SER A 70 -5.52 7.14 -9.30
N TRP A 71 -4.91 7.22 -8.09
CA TRP A 71 -4.70 8.50 -7.41
C TRP A 71 -3.30 8.64 -6.81
N ALA A 72 -2.49 7.60 -6.85
CA ALA A 72 -1.19 7.60 -6.20
C ALA A 72 -0.16 6.86 -7.04
N LYS A 73 1.11 7.16 -6.75
CA LYS A 73 2.25 6.42 -7.28
C LYS A 73 2.66 5.37 -6.25
N CYS A 74 2.80 4.12 -6.68
CA CYS A 74 3.24 3.02 -5.83
C CYS A 74 4.63 2.57 -6.25
N ASP A 75 5.58 2.63 -5.32
CA ASP A 75 6.93 2.10 -5.50
C ASP A 75 7.05 0.80 -4.71
N ILE A 76 7.44 -0.27 -5.37
CA ILE A 76 7.51 -1.62 -4.79
C ILE A 76 8.95 -2.08 -4.78
N MET A 77 9.42 -2.52 -3.62
CA MET A 77 10.77 -3.04 -3.47
C MET A 77 10.72 -4.38 -2.73
N PRO A 78 11.25 -5.47 -3.32
CA PRO A 78 11.42 -6.72 -2.58
C PRO A 78 12.39 -6.50 -1.42
N VAL A 79 12.04 -7.00 -0.26
CA VAL A 79 12.85 -6.84 0.95
C VAL A 79 12.91 -8.14 1.72
N ARG A 80 13.84 -8.21 2.66
CA ARG A 80 13.91 -9.32 3.62
C ARG A 80 14.28 -8.78 4.98
N GLU A 81 13.90 -9.50 6.01
CA GLU A 81 14.37 -9.19 7.35
C GLU A 81 15.87 -9.46 7.43
N LEU A 82 16.59 -8.53 8.06
CA LEU A 82 18.00 -8.71 8.34
C LEU A 82 18.13 -9.39 9.70
N GLN A 83 18.96 -10.41 9.75
CA GLN A 83 19.26 -11.13 10.98
C GLN A 83 20.72 -10.91 11.35
N ASP A 84 20.94 -10.62 12.61
CA ASP A 84 22.30 -10.44 13.16
C ASP A 84 22.99 -11.78 13.41
#